data_b9a464bd9e0264f0e966293a7b208c3c
#
_entry.id   b9a464bd9e0264f0e966293a7b208c3c
#
_cell.length_a   1.000
_cell.length_b   1.000
_cell.length_c   1.000
_cell.angle_alpha   90.00
_cell.angle_beta   90.00
_cell.angle_gamma   90.00
#
_symmetry.space_group_name_H-M   'P 1'
#
loop_
_entity.id
_entity.type
_entity.pdbx_description
1 polymer ?
#
loop_
_entity_poly.entity_id
_entity_poly.type
_entity_poly.pdbx_seq_one_letter_code
_entity_poly.pdbx_strand_id
1 'polypeptide(L)'
;MGTLLECKDLTKSFNGKTAIDHIDLSIESGHIIGLLGPNGSGKTTLIKMINGLLTPTSGTLYYKENPIGVESKRHISYLPDHSYLNMNQRVKEIIAFFQDFYEDFDSERAYDMLQKLNINPNDSLKSMSKGTKEKVQLILVMSRKAELYILDEPIAGVDPAARDYILDVILTNYDPSASILISTHLIADIENILDQVIFIQNG
;
A
#
# COMPACT_ATOMS: atom_id res chain seq x y z
N MET A 1 12.25 -12.95 13.84
CA MET A 1 11.05 -12.49 13.14
C MET A 1 9.99 -12.32 14.21
N GLY A 2 9.25 -11.23 14.21
CA GLY A 2 8.20 -10.95 15.20
C GLY A 2 6.91 -10.58 14.50
N THR A 3 5.79 -10.68 15.21
CA THR A 3 4.49 -10.26 14.71
C THR A 3 4.50 -8.76 14.42
N LEU A 4 4.27 -8.39 13.18
CA LEU A 4 4.23 -7.00 12.71
C LEU A 4 2.83 -6.42 12.85
N LEU A 5 1.81 -7.20 12.49
CA LEU A 5 0.40 -6.82 12.57
C LEU A 5 -0.42 -7.97 13.15
N GLU A 6 -1.34 -7.65 14.05
CA GLU A 6 -2.26 -8.63 14.65
C GLU A 6 -3.68 -8.09 14.68
N CYS A 7 -4.62 -8.86 14.13
CA CYS A 7 -6.06 -8.62 14.26
C CYS A 7 -6.65 -9.71 15.15
N LYS A 8 -7.51 -9.33 16.10
CA LYS A 8 -8.23 -10.24 16.98
C LYS A 8 -9.72 -9.93 16.95
N ASP A 9 -10.50 -10.92 16.52
CA ASP A 9 -11.97 -10.83 16.44
C ASP A 9 -12.46 -9.58 15.70
N LEU A 10 -11.72 -9.21 14.64
CA LEU A 10 -11.86 -7.93 13.96
C LEU A 10 -13.13 -7.91 13.11
N THR A 11 -14.03 -6.99 13.40
CA THR A 11 -15.29 -6.83 12.68
C THR A 11 -15.50 -5.40 12.22
N LYS A 12 -16.01 -5.24 10.99
CA LYS A 12 -16.44 -3.94 10.45
C LYS A 12 -17.78 -4.05 9.76
N SER A 13 -18.76 -3.30 10.26
CA SER A 13 -20.09 -3.19 9.65
C SER A 13 -20.38 -1.74 9.25
N PHE A 14 -21.12 -1.58 8.16
CA PHE A 14 -21.62 -0.30 7.65
C PHE A 14 -23.14 -0.40 7.45
N ASN A 15 -23.91 0.41 8.15
CA ASN A 15 -25.37 0.45 7.99
C ASN A 15 -26.03 -0.95 7.99
N GLY A 16 -25.60 -1.81 8.91
CA GLY A 16 -26.13 -3.17 9.07
C GLY A 16 -25.56 -4.22 8.10
N LYS A 17 -24.68 -3.84 7.17
CA LYS A 17 -23.96 -4.78 6.30
C LYS A 17 -22.55 -5.01 6.83
N THR A 18 -22.21 -6.24 7.15
CA THR A 18 -20.86 -6.61 7.59
C THR A 18 -19.95 -6.73 6.38
N ALA A 19 -18.82 -6.03 6.44
CA ALA A 19 -17.78 -6.04 5.39
C ALA A 19 -16.54 -6.82 5.81
N ILE A 20 -16.30 -6.94 7.13
CA ILE A 20 -15.29 -7.78 7.77
C ILE A 20 -15.96 -8.43 8.97
N ASP A 21 -15.85 -9.75 9.08
CA ASP A 21 -16.62 -10.56 10.03
C ASP A 21 -15.71 -11.47 10.88
N HIS A 22 -15.42 -11.04 12.12
CA HIS A 22 -14.66 -11.79 13.12
C HIS A 22 -13.32 -12.36 12.63
N ILE A 23 -12.49 -11.51 11.97
CA ILE A 23 -11.21 -11.96 11.43
C ILE A 23 -10.13 -12.00 12.51
N ASP A 24 -9.45 -13.14 12.62
CA ASP A 24 -8.17 -13.32 13.30
C ASP A 24 -7.06 -13.44 12.26
N LEU A 25 -6.08 -12.54 12.33
CA LEU A 25 -4.99 -12.46 11.35
C LEU A 25 -3.70 -12.03 12.02
N SER A 26 -2.60 -12.69 11.69
CA SER A 26 -1.25 -12.28 12.07
C SER A 26 -0.38 -12.16 10.84
N ILE A 27 0.37 -11.05 10.74
CA ILE A 27 1.38 -10.79 9.72
C ILE A 27 2.74 -10.70 10.41
N GLU A 28 3.68 -11.53 9.99
CA GLU A 28 5.06 -11.49 10.45
C GLU A 28 5.91 -10.58 9.55
N SER A 29 7.04 -10.06 10.09
CA SER A 29 7.96 -9.22 9.33
C SER A 29 8.77 -10.01 8.29
N GLY A 30 9.16 -9.34 7.18
CA GLY A 30 10.06 -9.88 6.16
C GLY A 30 9.38 -10.75 5.11
N HIS A 31 8.08 -10.55 4.84
CA HIS A 31 7.33 -11.33 3.85
C HIS A 31 6.60 -10.45 2.84
N ILE A 32 6.44 -10.96 1.64
CA ILE A 32 5.53 -10.43 0.61
C ILE A 32 4.22 -11.21 0.69
N ILE A 33 3.14 -10.53 1.09
CA ILE A 33 1.85 -11.13 1.38
C ILE A 33 0.82 -10.68 0.37
N GLY A 34 0.16 -11.62 -0.29
CA GLY A 34 -0.99 -11.36 -1.15
C GLY A 34 -2.30 -11.34 -0.36
N LEU A 35 -3.02 -10.23 -0.37
CA LEU A 35 -4.38 -10.14 0.14
C LEU A 35 -5.35 -10.31 -1.03
N LEU A 36 -5.84 -11.54 -1.21
CA LEU A 36 -6.57 -11.97 -2.38
C LEU A 36 -8.07 -12.10 -2.10
N GLY A 37 -8.87 -11.95 -3.12
CA GLY A 37 -10.33 -12.12 -3.05
C GLY A 37 -11.07 -11.30 -4.09
N PRO A 38 -12.34 -11.62 -4.35
CA PRO A 38 -13.15 -10.91 -5.33
C PRO A 38 -13.40 -9.45 -4.92
N ASN A 39 -13.88 -8.65 -5.87
CA ASN A 39 -14.31 -7.28 -5.58
C ASN A 39 -15.46 -7.28 -4.57
N GLY A 40 -15.37 -6.42 -3.56
CA GLY A 40 -16.35 -6.34 -2.47
C GLY A 40 -16.17 -7.36 -1.36
N SER A 41 -15.10 -8.19 -1.37
CA SER A 41 -14.84 -9.18 -0.30
C SER A 41 -14.38 -8.60 1.03
N GLY A 42 -14.00 -7.30 1.09
CA GLY A 42 -13.53 -6.66 2.32
C GLY A 42 -12.06 -6.21 2.29
N LYS A 43 -11.26 -6.53 1.26
CA LYS A 43 -9.82 -6.20 1.17
C LYS A 43 -9.51 -4.74 1.51
N THR A 44 -10.09 -3.80 0.77
CA THR A 44 -9.89 -2.36 0.98
C THR A 44 -10.41 -1.90 2.35
N THR A 45 -11.45 -2.55 2.90
CA THR A 45 -11.94 -2.27 4.27
C THR A 45 -10.91 -2.66 5.31
N LEU A 46 -10.34 -3.86 5.21
CA LEU A 46 -9.26 -4.32 6.09
C LEU A 46 -8.04 -3.39 5.98
N ILE A 47 -7.58 -3.09 4.76
CA ILE A 47 -6.47 -2.17 4.50
C ILE A 47 -6.71 -0.80 5.15
N LYS A 48 -7.90 -0.23 5.02
CA LYS A 48 -8.24 1.06 5.65
C LYS A 48 -8.24 1.00 7.17
N MET A 49 -8.62 -0.12 7.77
CA MET A 49 -8.50 -0.31 9.23
C MET A 49 -7.03 -0.41 9.66
N ILE A 50 -6.20 -1.16 8.93
CA ILE A 50 -4.75 -1.27 9.20
C ILE A 50 -4.08 0.12 9.13
N ASN A 51 -4.49 0.96 8.19
CA ASN A 51 -3.98 2.33 8.06
C ASN A 51 -4.62 3.33 9.05
N GLY A 52 -5.53 2.88 9.93
CA GLY A 52 -6.24 3.76 10.86
C GLY A 52 -7.11 4.82 10.17
N LEU A 53 -7.59 4.52 8.95
CA LEU A 53 -8.53 5.34 8.19
C LEU A 53 -9.98 4.95 8.46
N LEU A 54 -10.19 3.75 9.01
CA LEU A 54 -11.47 3.25 9.50
C LEU A 54 -11.29 2.65 10.90
N THR A 55 -12.23 2.96 11.79
CA THR A 55 -12.29 2.31 13.10
C THR A 55 -13.08 1.00 13.01
N PRO A 56 -12.62 -0.11 13.57
CA PRO A 56 -13.39 -1.34 13.70
C PRO A 56 -14.74 -1.10 14.41
N THR A 57 -15.72 -1.93 14.11
CA THR A 57 -16.99 -1.97 14.87
C THR A 57 -16.79 -2.72 16.17
N SER A 58 -16.01 -3.83 16.14
CA SER A 58 -15.57 -4.59 17.32
C SER A 58 -14.23 -5.27 17.01
N GLY A 59 -13.63 -5.90 18.00
CA GLY A 59 -12.31 -6.51 17.92
C GLY A 59 -11.18 -5.50 18.04
N THR A 60 -9.95 -5.97 17.86
CA THR A 60 -8.74 -5.15 18.05
C THR A 60 -7.76 -5.35 16.91
N LEU A 61 -6.95 -4.33 16.65
CA LEU A 61 -5.92 -4.34 15.64
C LEU A 61 -4.65 -3.66 16.19
N TYR A 62 -3.54 -4.39 16.14
CA TYR A 62 -2.27 -3.99 16.70
C TYR A 62 -1.18 -3.97 15.62
N TYR A 63 -0.27 -3.01 15.76
CA TYR A 63 1.01 -2.96 15.07
C TYR A 63 2.12 -3.06 16.11
N LYS A 64 2.95 -4.13 16.04
CA LYS A 64 4.01 -4.39 17.03
C LYS A 64 3.51 -4.25 18.49
N GLU A 65 2.45 -4.97 18.81
CA GLU A 65 1.80 -4.97 20.14
C GLU A 65 1.12 -3.64 20.56
N ASN A 66 1.23 -2.58 19.75
CA ASN A 66 0.59 -1.29 20.02
C ASN A 66 -0.67 -1.11 19.17
N PRO A 67 -1.74 -0.50 19.70
CA PRO A 67 -2.91 -0.18 18.90
C PRO A 67 -2.56 0.67 17.68
N ILE A 68 -3.27 0.47 16.57
CA ILE A 68 -3.12 1.32 15.38
C ILE A 68 -3.36 2.80 15.74
N GLY A 69 -2.44 3.66 15.37
CA GLY A 69 -2.48 5.08 15.70
C GLY A 69 -1.43 5.90 14.95
N VAL A 70 -1.04 7.02 15.54
CA VAL A 70 -0.04 7.93 14.93
C VAL A 70 1.30 7.22 14.76
N GLU A 71 1.73 6.44 15.77
CA GLU A 71 3.01 5.74 15.74
C GLU A 71 3.07 4.70 14.62
N SER A 72 2.06 3.86 14.46
CA SER A 72 2.04 2.87 13.37
C SER A 72 2.11 3.53 11.98
N LYS A 73 1.51 4.72 11.80
CA LYS A 73 1.54 5.45 10.51
C LYS A 73 2.94 5.94 10.12
N ARG A 74 3.84 6.10 11.08
CA ARG A 74 5.24 6.45 10.80
C ARG A 74 5.98 5.30 10.10
N HIS A 75 5.59 4.06 10.39
CA HIS A 75 6.24 2.85 9.89
C HIS A 75 5.49 2.16 8.75
N ILE A 76 4.30 2.65 8.39
CA ILE A 76 3.48 2.12 7.30
C ILE A 76 3.51 3.07 6.12
N SER A 77 3.82 2.55 4.94
CA SER A 77 3.68 3.27 3.66
C SER A 77 2.50 2.71 2.88
N TYR A 78 1.57 3.56 2.47
CA TYR A 78 0.31 3.14 1.89
C TYR A 78 0.08 3.71 0.49
N LEU A 79 -0.17 2.81 -0.47
CA LEU A 79 -0.64 3.12 -1.82
C LEU A 79 -2.13 2.78 -1.90
N PRO A 80 -3.05 3.75 -1.93
CA PRO A 80 -4.48 3.49 -2.12
C PRO A 80 -4.81 3.19 -3.59
N ASP A 81 -5.95 2.53 -3.80
CA ASP A 81 -6.52 2.19 -5.12
C ASP A 81 -6.85 3.42 -5.99
N HIS A 82 -6.99 4.60 -5.39
CA HIS A 82 -7.16 5.85 -6.12
C HIS A 82 -6.26 6.96 -5.62
N SER A 83 -5.88 7.83 -6.55
CA SER A 83 -4.99 8.94 -6.26
C SER A 83 -5.64 9.96 -5.32
N TYR A 84 -4.88 10.34 -4.29
CA TYR A 84 -5.18 11.40 -3.34
C TYR A 84 -4.34 12.67 -3.61
N LEU A 85 -3.48 12.63 -4.62
CA LEU A 85 -2.55 13.72 -4.90
C LEU A 85 -3.26 14.93 -5.53
N ASN A 86 -2.80 16.13 -5.19
CA ASN A 86 -3.31 17.37 -5.79
C ASN A 86 -2.84 17.47 -7.25
N MET A 87 -3.79 17.42 -8.19
CA MET A 87 -3.51 17.41 -9.62
C MET A 87 -2.83 18.69 -10.14
N ASN A 88 -2.91 19.81 -9.43
CA ASN A 88 -2.29 21.07 -9.85
C ASN A 88 -0.82 21.20 -9.42
N GLN A 89 -0.34 20.34 -8.54
CA GLN A 89 1.06 20.34 -8.10
C GLN A 89 1.98 19.71 -9.14
N ARG A 90 3.23 20.16 -9.15
CA ARG A 90 4.33 19.53 -9.88
C ARG A 90 4.90 18.39 -9.05
N VAL A 91 5.47 17.37 -9.71
CA VAL A 91 6.03 16.20 -9.01
C VAL A 91 7.08 16.60 -7.97
N LYS A 92 7.98 17.53 -8.28
CA LYS A 92 8.98 18.04 -7.33
C LYS A 92 8.39 18.69 -6.08
N GLU A 93 7.23 19.35 -6.21
CA GLU A 93 6.55 19.98 -5.08
C GLU A 93 5.93 18.92 -4.15
N ILE A 94 5.45 17.83 -4.74
CA ILE A 94 4.93 16.70 -3.98
C ILE A 94 6.08 15.96 -3.27
N ILE A 95 7.22 15.75 -3.95
CA ILE A 95 8.42 15.15 -3.33
C ILE A 95 8.89 16.02 -2.15
N ALA A 96 8.98 17.33 -2.31
CA ALA A 96 9.35 18.22 -1.23
C ALA A 96 8.37 18.13 -0.04
N PHE A 97 7.07 18.08 -0.32
CA PHE A 97 6.06 17.88 0.72
C PHE A 97 6.23 16.55 1.46
N PHE A 98 6.52 15.44 0.75
CA PHE A 98 6.76 14.15 1.38
C PHE A 98 8.03 14.16 2.22
N GLN A 99 9.09 14.82 1.76
CA GLN A 99 10.35 14.97 2.49
C GLN A 99 10.18 15.78 3.77
N ASP A 100 9.35 16.81 3.76
CA ASP A 100 9.04 17.62 4.95
C ASP A 100 8.16 16.87 5.95
N PHE A 101 7.28 15.99 5.45
CA PHE A 101 6.27 15.32 6.27
C PHE A 101 6.76 13.99 6.85
N TYR A 102 7.55 13.21 6.10
CA TYR A 102 8.04 11.90 6.48
C TYR A 102 9.54 11.91 6.71
N GLU A 103 9.99 11.68 7.93
CA GLU A 103 11.41 11.63 8.31
C GLU A 103 12.17 10.49 7.58
N ASP A 104 11.48 9.43 7.20
CA ASP A 104 11.99 8.24 6.52
C ASP A 104 11.91 8.33 4.98
N PHE A 105 11.53 9.48 4.42
CA PHE A 105 11.43 9.65 2.98
C PHE A 105 12.79 9.91 2.33
N ASP A 106 13.11 9.12 1.30
CA ASP A 106 14.34 9.19 0.53
C ASP A 106 14.08 9.91 -0.81
N SER A 107 14.33 11.22 -0.83
CA SER A 107 14.10 12.03 -2.03
C SER A 107 15.06 11.70 -3.18
N GLU A 108 16.31 11.28 -2.89
CA GLU A 108 17.27 10.86 -3.93
C GLU A 108 16.73 9.63 -4.67
N ARG A 109 16.27 8.65 -3.92
CA ARG A 109 15.59 7.45 -4.45
C ARG A 109 14.38 7.82 -5.31
N ALA A 110 13.56 8.78 -4.86
CA ALA A 110 12.41 9.24 -5.65
C ALA A 110 12.84 9.83 -7.00
N TYR A 111 13.87 10.68 -7.02
CA TYR A 111 14.39 11.27 -8.25
C TYR A 111 15.04 10.24 -9.17
N ASP A 112 15.77 9.26 -8.63
CA ASP A 112 16.35 8.16 -9.42
C ASP A 112 15.26 7.34 -10.12
N MET A 113 14.17 7.01 -9.42
CA MET A 113 13.04 6.29 -10.02
C MET A 113 12.32 7.14 -11.09
N LEU A 114 12.13 8.45 -10.87
CA LEU A 114 11.59 9.35 -11.89
C LEU A 114 12.45 9.38 -13.15
N GLN A 115 13.78 9.45 -13.00
CA GLN A 115 14.72 9.44 -14.10
C GLN A 115 14.64 8.16 -14.91
N LYS A 116 14.64 6.99 -14.25
CA LYS A 116 14.49 5.67 -14.90
C LYS A 116 13.20 5.57 -15.72
N LEU A 117 12.14 6.26 -15.30
CA LEU A 117 10.84 6.28 -15.97
C LEU A 117 10.67 7.40 -16.98
N ASN A 118 11.70 8.24 -17.19
CA ASN A 118 11.61 9.44 -18.02
C ASN A 118 10.45 10.38 -17.60
N ILE A 119 10.19 10.50 -16.29
CA ILE A 119 9.19 11.42 -15.74
C ILE A 119 9.90 12.72 -15.33
N ASN A 120 9.49 13.83 -15.94
CA ASN A 120 10.05 15.13 -15.60
C ASN A 120 9.46 15.68 -14.30
N PRO A 121 10.29 15.91 -13.25
CA PRO A 121 9.80 16.42 -11.96
C PRO A 121 9.18 17.82 -12.02
N ASN A 122 9.38 18.57 -13.11
CA ASN A 122 8.75 19.88 -13.30
C ASN A 122 7.34 19.81 -13.90
N ASP A 123 6.92 18.65 -14.38
CA ASP A 123 5.58 18.48 -14.93
C ASP A 123 4.53 18.46 -13.83
N SER A 124 3.35 19.02 -14.14
CA SER A 124 2.17 18.96 -13.27
C SER A 124 1.47 17.61 -13.43
N LEU A 125 0.94 17.05 -12.34
CA LEU A 125 0.14 15.84 -12.40
C LEU A 125 -1.04 15.98 -13.37
N LYS A 126 -1.62 17.18 -13.50
CA LYS A 126 -2.74 17.45 -14.41
C LYS A 126 -2.41 17.13 -15.87
N SER A 127 -1.16 17.37 -16.29
CA SER A 127 -0.70 17.12 -17.67
C SER A 127 -0.35 15.64 -17.95
N MET A 128 -0.30 14.80 -16.92
CA MET A 128 0.12 13.41 -17.04
C MET A 128 -1.02 12.46 -17.40
N SER A 129 -0.69 11.36 -18.08
CA SER A 129 -1.59 10.24 -18.28
C SER A 129 -1.98 9.59 -16.95
N LYS A 130 -3.06 8.82 -16.91
CA LYS A 130 -3.46 8.07 -15.72
C LYS A 130 -2.32 7.16 -15.24
N GLY A 131 -1.74 6.36 -16.13
CA GLY A 131 -0.67 5.44 -15.76
C GLY A 131 0.62 6.15 -15.28
N THR A 132 0.93 7.34 -15.81
CA THR A 132 2.07 8.13 -15.31
C THR A 132 1.82 8.63 -13.88
N LYS A 133 0.58 9.04 -13.56
CA LYS A 133 0.19 9.44 -12.20
C LYS A 133 0.31 8.29 -11.20
N GLU A 134 -0.14 7.09 -11.60
CA GLU A 134 -0.02 5.86 -10.80
C GLU A 134 1.46 5.53 -10.51
N LYS A 135 2.33 5.65 -11.53
CA LYS A 135 3.79 5.49 -11.35
C LYS A 135 4.37 6.51 -10.38
N VAL A 136 4.01 7.80 -10.50
CA VAL A 136 4.46 8.84 -9.54
C VAL A 136 4.01 8.49 -8.12
N GLN A 137 2.77 8.05 -7.94
CA GLN A 137 2.23 7.68 -6.64
C GLN A 137 2.96 6.48 -6.04
N LEU A 138 3.26 5.45 -6.85
CA LEU A 138 4.07 4.31 -6.44
C LEU A 138 5.48 4.74 -6.02
N ILE A 139 6.15 5.60 -6.81
CA ILE A 139 7.48 6.16 -6.48
C ILE A 139 7.45 6.80 -5.09
N LEU A 140 6.47 7.65 -4.79
CA LEU A 140 6.37 8.32 -3.49
C LEU A 140 6.25 7.31 -2.34
N VAL A 141 5.44 6.26 -2.51
CA VAL A 141 5.24 5.21 -1.51
C VAL A 141 6.51 4.39 -1.32
N MET A 142 7.16 3.97 -2.42
CA MET A 142 8.37 3.13 -2.37
C MET A 142 9.64 3.91 -1.99
N SER A 143 9.59 5.26 -1.97
CA SER A 143 10.69 6.10 -1.51
C SER A 143 10.71 6.31 0.01
N ARG A 144 9.75 5.79 0.75
CA ARG A 144 9.80 5.71 2.21
C ARG A 144 10.62 4.48 2.64
N LYS A 145 11.26 4.57 3.81
CA LYS A 145 11.92 3.43 4.48
C LYS A 145 10.96 2.82 5.50
N ALA A 146 9.81 2.36 5.03
CA ALA A 146 8.76 1.80 5.85
C ALA A 146 9.06 0.34 6.26
N GLU A 147 8.49 -0.10 7.37
CA GLU A 147 8.54 -1.50 7.81
C GLU A 147 7.42 -2.34 7.21
N LEU A 148 6.31 -1.69 6.82
CA LEU A 148 5.18 -2.32 6.12
C LEU A 148 4.74 -1.42 4.97
N TYR A 149 4.81 -1.96 3.77
CA TYR A 149 4.20 -1.35 2.59
C TYR A 149 2.84 -2.00 2.35
N ILE A 150 1.80 -1.20 2.19
CA ILE A 150 0.45 -1.66 1.87
C ILE A 150 0.09 -1.09 0.51
N LEU A 151 -0.12 -1.97 -0.46
CA LEU A 151 -0.39 -1.61 -1.85
C LEU A 151 -1.79 -2.12 -2.23
N ASP A 152 -2.75 -1.20 -2.33
CA ASP A 152 -4.15 -1.54 -2.65
C ASP A 152 -4.38 -1.49 -4.16
N GLU A 153 -4.50 -2.66 -4.79
CA GLU A 153 -4.70 -2.86 -6.23
C GLU A 153 -3.64 -2.15 -7.11
N PRO A 154 -2.31 -2.29 -6.84
CA PRO A 154 -1.27 -1.49 -7.50
C PRO A 154 -1.15 -1.71 -9.01
N ILE A 155 -1.66 -2.82 -9.53
CA ILE A 155 -1.61 -3.21 -10.95
C ILE A 155 -2.98 -3.23 -11.62
N ALA A 156 -4.05 -2.84 -10.91
CA ALA A 156 -5.40 -2.84 -11.46
C ALA A 156 -5.57 -1.75 -12.53
N GLY A 157 -6.07 -2.14 -13.69
CA GLY A 157 -6.28 -1.20 -14.79
C GLY A 157 -5.02 -0.70 -15.50
N VAL A 158 -3.87 -1.30 -15.19
CA VAL A 158 -2.58 -1.05 -15.85
C VAL A 158 -2.42 -2.01 -17.03
N ASP A 159 -1.83 -1.56 -18.13
CA ASP A 159 -1.52 -2.44 -19.26
C ASP A 159 -0.46 -3.50 -18.87
N PRO A 160 -0.48 -4.70 -19.50
CA PRO A 160 0.39 -5.81 -19.12
C PRO A 160 1.89 -5.47 -19.09
N ALA A 161 2.39 -4.68 -20.06
CA ALA A 161 3.81 -4.31 -20.10
C ALA A 161 4.22 -3.38 -18.96
N ALA A 162 3.28 -2.54 -18.48
CA ALA A 162 3.54 -1.67 -17.34
C ALA A 162 3.41 -2.40 -15.99
N ARG A 163 2.71 -3.55 -15.92
CA ARG A 163 2.60 -4.36 -14.69
C ARG A 163 3.94 -4.93 -14.27
N ASP A 164 4.66 -5.56 -15.20
CA ASP A 164 6.00 -6.12 -14.93
C ASP A 164 6.93 -5.06 -14.35
N TYR A 165 6.86 -3.85 -14.92
CA TYR A 165 7.64 -2.72 -14.42
C TYR A 165 7.23 -2.30 -12.99
N ILE A 166 5.94 -2.22 -12.69
CA ILE A 166 5.45 -1.89 -11.34
C ILE A 166 5.94 -2.92 -10.32
N LEU A 167 5.86 -4.20 -10.67
CA LEU A 167 6.35 -5.29 -9.81
C LEU A 167 7.86 -5.21 -9.62
N ASP A 168 8.63 -4.92 -10.67
CA ASP A 168 10.08 -4.72 -10.56
C ASP A 168 10.41 -3.54 -9.64
N VAL A 169 9.72 -2.41 -9.76
CA VAL A 169 9.89 -1.27 -8.84
C VAL A 169 9.59 -1.65 -7.40
N ILE A 170 8.53 -2.42 -7.15
CA ILE A 170 8.18 -2.88 -5.80
C ILE A 170 9.30 -3.77 -5.25
N LEU A 171 9.73 -4.78 -6.01
CA LEU A 171 10.69 -5.77 -5.56
C LEU A 171 12.12 -5.24 -5.39
N THR A 172 12.52 -4.25 -6.19
CA THR A 172 13.88 -3.70 -6.16
C THR A 172 14.04 -2.52 -5.19
N ASN A 173 12.93 -1.97 -4.68
CA ASN A 173 12.96 -0.74 -3.90
C ASN A 173 12.41 -0.88 -2.46
N TYR A 174 12.31 -2.07 -1.89
CA TYR A 174 12.01 -2.24 -0.47
C TYR A 174 13.20 -2.85 0.27
N ASP A 175 13.26 -2.65 1.58
CA ASP A 175 14.23 -3.33 2.44
C ASP A 175 13.76 -4.78 2.66
N PRO A 176 14.61 -5.80 2.47
CA PRO A 176 14.22 -7.21 2.69
C PRO A 176 13.74 -7.53 4.11
N SER A 177 14.03 -6.68 5.09
CA SER A 177 13.49 -6.80 6.45
C SER A 177 12.06 -6.24 6.60
N ALA A 178 11.60 -5.42 5.65
CA ALA A 178 10.24 -4.92 5.60
C ALA A 178 9.27 -5.96 5.04
N SER A 179 7.99 -5.75 5.25
CA SER A 179 6.92 -6.57 4.66
C SER A 179 6.13 -5.78 3.64
N ILE A 180 5.57 -6.50 2.67
CA ILE A 180 4.69 -5.92 1.67
C ILE A 180 3.35 -6.66 1.71
N LEU A 181 2.25 -5.94 1.86
CA LEU A 181 0.89 -6.43 1.71
C LEU A 181 0.31 -5.90 0.41
N ILE A 182 0.09 -6.77 -0.56
CA ILE A 182 -0.47 -6.42 -1.87
C ILE A 182 -1.89 -6.95 -1.97
N SER A 183 -2.87 -6.06 -2.10
CA SER A 183 -4.22 -6.49 -2.44
C SER A 183 -4.39 -6.56 -3.96
N THR A 184 -4.99 -7.63 -4.45
CA THR A 184 -5.38 -7.73 -5.85
C THR A 184 -6.42 -8.82 -6.09
N HIS A 185 -7.11 -8.72 -7.21
CA HIS A 185 -7.93 -9.78 -7.79
C HIS A 185 -7.21 -10.46 -9.00
N LEU A 186 -6.03 -9.97 -9.39
CA LEU A 186 -5.21 -10.44 -10.50
C LEU A 186 -4.09 -11.38 -9.99
N ILE A 187 -4.47 -12.57 -9.53
CA ILE A 187 -3.58 -13.50 -8.83
C ILE A 187 -2.40 -13.94 -9.72
N ALA A 188 -2.69 -14.28 -10.97
CA ALA A 188 -1.69 -14.80 -11.92
C ALA A 188 -0.52 -13.84 -12.18
N ASP A 189 -0.72 -12.53 -11.96
CA ASP A 189 0.32 -11.52 -12.18
C ASP A 189 1.31 -11.43 -11.01
N ILE A 190 0.93 -11.89 -9.81
CA ILE A 190 1.75 -11.73 -8.60
C ILE A 190 2.10 -13.03 -7.88
N GLU A 191 1.52 -14.17 -8.25
CA GLU A 191 1.69 -15.44 -7.52
C GLU A 191 3.16 -15.86 -7.33
N ASN A 192 4.01 -15.56 -8.31
CA ASN A 192 5.42 -15.93 -8.30
C ASN A 192 6.29 -15.11 -7.33
N ILE A 193 5.77 -14.00 -6.79
CA ILE A 193 6.50 -13.11 -5.88
C ILE A 193 6.02 -13.20 -4.43
N LEU A 194 4.94 -13.94 -4.17
CA LEU A 194 4.32 -14.03 -2.85
C LEU A 194 4.97 -15.12 -1.99
N ASP A 195 5.31 -14.77 -0.76
CA ASP A 195 5.71 -15.72 0.29
C ASP A 195 4.49 -16.32 0.98
N GLN A 196 3.42 -15.51 1.14
CA GLN A 196 2.20 -15.86 1.86
C GLN A 196 0.96 -15.32 1.16
N VAL A 197 -0.17 -15.96 1.40
CA VAL A 197 -1.47 -15.56 0.85
C VAL A 197 -2.51 -15.52 1.95
N ILE A 198 -3.25 -14.41 2.01
CA ILE A 198 -4.47 -14.25 2.80
C ILE A 198 -5.62 -14.18 1.82
N PHE A 199 -6.59 -15.06 1.97
CA PHE A 199 -7.77 -15.07 1.08
C PHE A 199 -9.01 -14.60 1.85
N ILE A 200 -9.63 -13.51 1.39
CA ILE A 200 -10.87 -12.97 1.97
C ILE A 200 -12.03 -13.23 1.01
N GLN A 201 -13.08 -13.84 1.56
CA GLN A 201 -14.34 -14.09 0.86
C GLN A 201 -15.50 -13.82 1.80
N ASN A 202 -16.34 -12.83 1.47
CA ASN A 202 -17.52 -12.42 2.26
C ASN A 202 -17.20 -11.86 3.66
N GLY A 203 -16.06 -11.23 3.82
CA GLY A 203 -15.59 -10.71 5.10
C GLY A 203 -14.86 -11.79 5.90
#